data_34487c661f03f4d5d18c29e442e079bd
#
_entry.id   34487c661f03f4d5d18c29e442e079bd
#
_cell.length_a   1.000
_cell.length_b   1.000
_cell.length_c   1.000
_cell.angle_alpha   90.00
_cell.angle_beta   90.00
_cell.angle_gamma   90.00
#
_symmetry.space_group_name_H-M   'P 1'
#
loop_
_entity.id
_entity.type
_entity.pdbx_description
1 polymer ?
#
loop_
_entity_poly.entity_id
_entity_poly.type
_entity_poly.pdbx_seq_one_letter_code
_entity_poly.pdbx_strand_id
1 'polypeptide(L)'
;KYALPAYYIVAAAADSSNLAHDDGVRYGLRGAGNDIVSMYENTRAAGFGPEVKRRIMIGTYVLSAGYYDAYYLRAQKVRTLIKRDFDQAYAAGIDAVLTPATPSAAFGIGEKGSADPVEMYLNDIFTVTVNMAGLPGIAVPAGLDSQGLPLGLQLIGRPFDEETLFSLGQVIEDAAGRFPV
;
A
#
# COMPACT_ATOMS: atom_id res chain seq x y z
N LYS A 1 -12.29 -3.89 -8.50
CA LYS A 1 -12.02 -3.30 -9.84
C LYS A 1 -11.44 -1.89 -9.76
N TYR A 2 -11.92 -1.04 -8.83
CA TYR A 2 -11.53 0.37 -8.74
C TYR A 2 -10.59 0.70 -7.59
N ALA A 3 -10.17 -0.28 -6.78
CA ALA A 3 -9.38 -0.07 -5.57
C ALA A 3 -7.98 0.47 -5.91
N LEU A 4 -7.29 -0.16 -6.84
CA LEU A 4 -5.93 0.21 -7.22
C LEU A 4 -5.84 1.65 -7.76
N PRO A 5 -6.64 2.08 -8.76
CA PRO A 5 -6.64 3.48 -9.20
C PRO A 5 -7.01 4.47 -8.09
N ALA A 6 -8.01 4.16 -7.25
CA ALA A 6 -8.39 5.02 -6.14
C ALA A 6 -7.28 5.14 -5.09
N TYR A 7 -6.57 4.05 -4.80
CA TYR A 7 -5.43 4.04 -3.88
C TYR A 7 -4.31 4.96 -4.36
N TYR A 8 -3.88 4.84 -5.62
CA TYR A 8 -2.78 5.66 -6.12
C TYR A 8 -3.10 7.16 -6.17
N ILE A 9 -4.37 7.52 -6.29
CA ILE A 9 -4.80 8.92 -6.15
C ILE A 9 -4.73 9.35 -4.67
N VAL A 10 -5.34 8.59 -3.76
CA VAL A 10 -5.43 8.95 -2.34
C VAL A 10 -4.06 8.88 -1.66
N ALA A 11 -3.28 7.82 -1.91
CA ALA A 11 -1.96 7.66 -1.33
C ALA A 11 -0.99 8.74 -1.81
N ALA A 12 -0.95 9.01 -3.13
CA ALA A 12 -0.10 10.07 -3.67
C ALA A 12 -0.48 11.46 -3.13
N ALA A 13 -1.78 11.74 -2.94
CA ALA A 13 -2.23 12.97 -2.30
C ALA A 13 -1.75 13.08 -0.85
N ALA A 14 -1.82 11.98 -0.09
CA ALA A 14 -1.30 11.91 1.27
C ALA A 14 0.23 12.04 1.31
N ASP A 15 0.95 11.36 0.41
CA ASP A 15 2.41 11.45 0.29
C ASP A 15 2.86 12.89 0.02
N SER A 16 2.21 13.58 -0.93
CA SER A 16 2.51 14.98 -1.25
C SER A 16 2.33 15.90 -0.04
N SER A 17 1.28 15.69 0.74
CA SER A 17 0.97 16.49 1.94
C SER A 17 1.91 16.17 3.11
N ASN A 18 2.10 14.89 3.43
CA ASN A 18 2.87 14.47 4.60
C ASN A 18 4.38 14.66 4.41
N LEU A 19 4.92 14.29 3.25
CA LEU A 19 6.35 14.43 2.96
C LEU A 19 6.80 15.89 2.77
N ALA A 20 5.86 16.85 2.74
CA ALA A 20 6.19 18.28 2.81
C ALA A 20 6.87 18.66 4.14
N HIS A 21 6.67 17.88 5.21
CA HIS A 21 7.28 18.09 6.51
C HIS A 21 8.73 17.60 6.59
N ASP A 22 9.16 16.74 5.65
CA ASP A 22 10.54 16.21 5.60
C ASP A 22 11.46 17.18 4.87
N ASP A 23 11.79 18.28 5.55
CA ASP A 23 12.52 19.43 5.02
C ASP A 23 14.01 19.48 5.47
N GLY A 24 14.41 18.61 6.42
CA GLY A 24 15.77 18.56 6.95
C GLY A 24 16.17 19.74 7.86
N VAL A 25 15.20 20.57 8.27
CA VAL A 25 15.50 21.74 9.11
C VAL A 25 15.91 21.35 10.53
N ARG A 26 15.15 20.45 11.16
CA ARG A 26 15.39 20.02 12.55
C ARG A 26 15.88 18.59 12.65
N TYR A 27 15.44 17.70 11.77
CA TYR A 27 15.71 16.27 11.84
C TYR A 27 16.02 15.70 10.46
N GLY A 28 16.76 14.60 10.43
CA GLY A 28 17.05 13.86 9.23
C GLY A 28 18.16 14.47 8.37
N LEU A 29 18.13 14.13 7.09
CA LEU A 29 19.08 14.63 6.11
C LEU A 29 18.92 16.13 5.89
N ARG A 30 20.02 16.87 5.92
CA ARG A 30 20.08 18.30 5.59
C ARG A 30 21.10 18.54 4.48
N GLY A 31 20.63 18.96 3.32
CA GLY A 31 21.47 19.39 2.22
C GLY A 31 22.05 20.78 2.45
N ALA A 32 23.23 21.03 1.91
CA ALA A 32 23.81 22.37 1.93
C ALA A 32 23.08 23.31 0.94
N GLY A 33 22.96 24.58 1.28
CA GLY A 33 22.39 25.62 0.43
C GLY A 33 22.86 27.00 0.87
N ASN A 34 22.88 27.96 -0.07
CA ASN A 34 23.30 29.34 0.22
C ASN A 34 22.14 30.17 0.82
N ASP A 35 20.94 29.68 0.67
CA ASP A 35 19.71 30.24 1.21
C ASP A 35 18.73 29.10 1.58
N ILE A 36 17.60 29.45 2.18
CA ILE A 36 16.61 28.47 2.66
C ILE A 36 15.97 27.67 1.50
N VAL A 37 15.77 28.28 0.35
CA VAL A 37 15.17 27.64 -0.82
C VAL A 37 16.09 26.59 -1.38
N SER A 38 17.35 26.96 -1.64
CA SER A 38 18.37 26.03 -2.15
C SER A 38 18.68 24.91 -1.15
N MET A 39 18.61 25.17 0.15
CA MET A 39 18.73 24.13 1.17
C MET A 39 17.60 23.12 1.09
N TYR A 40 16.35 23.57 0.98
CA TYR A 40 15.18 22.68 0.82
C TYR A 40 15.25 21.88 -0.48
N GLU A 41 15.56 22.52 -1.59
CA GLU A 41 15.70 21.86 -2.89
C GLU A 41 16.77 20.76 -2.85
N ASN A 42 17.95 21.07 -2.35
CA ASN A 42 19.06 20.12 -2.26
C ASN A 42 18.77 18.98 -1.27
N THR A 43 18.16 19.28 -0.12
CA THR A 43 17.75 18.28 0.85
C THR A 43 16.76 17.28 0.25
N ARG A 44 15.70 17.77 -0.37
CA ARG A 44 14.63 16.93 -0.95
C ARG A 44 15.12 16.20 -2.21
N ALA A 45 15.97 16.83 -3.01
CA ALA A 45 16.58 16.21 -4.17
C ALA A 45 17.48 15.02 -3.80
N ALA A 46 18.24 15.14 -2.74
CA ALA A 46 19.14 14.08 -2.26
C ALA A 46 18.40 13.01 -1.43
N GLY A 47 17.41 13.42 -0.61
CA GLY A 47 16.74 12.54 0.35
C GLY A 47 15.64 11.67 -0.24
N PHE A 48 14.95 12.12 -1.30
CA PHE A 48 13.87 11.35 -1.90
C PHE A 48 14.32 10.60 -3.15
N GLY A 49 14.03 9.30 -3.17
CA GLY A 49 14.23 8.46 -4.36
C GLY A 49 13.27 8.80 -5.51
N PRO A 50 13.50 8.24 -6.71
CA PRO A 50 12.69 8.55 -7.90
C PRO A 50 11.20 8.25 -7.75
N GLU A 51 10.84 7.14 -7.10
CA GLU A 51 9.45 6.76 -6.90
C GLU A 51 8.73 7.71 -5.94
N VAL A 52 9.37 8.10 -4.84
CA VAL A 52 8.80 9.07 -3.88
C VAL A 52 8.57 10.42 -4.55
N LYS A 53 9.54 10.90 -5.35
CA LYS A 53 9.39 12.13 -6.13
C LYS A 53 8.22 12.06 -7.09
N ARG A 54 8.04 10.92 -7.78
CA ARG A 54 6.91 10.69 -8.69
C ARG A 54 5.59 10.80 -7.94
N ARG A 55 5.46 10.15 -6.77
CA ARG A 55 4.23 10.19 -5.95
C ARG A 55 3.93 11.59 -5.43
N ILE A 56 4.93 12.34 -4.98
CA ILE A 56 4.76 13.74 -4.58
C ILE A 56 4.22 14.58 -5.74
N MET A 57 4.76 14.41 -6.95
CA MET A 57 4.30 15.15 -8.14
C MET A 57 2.86 14.78 -8.52
N ILE A 58 2.53 13.49 -8.53
CA ILE A 58 1.16 13.01 -8.79
C ILE A 58 0.19 13.56 -7.73
N GLY A 59 0.57 13.50 -6.45
CA GLY A 59 -0.24 14.01 -5.35
C GLY A 59 -0.51 15.50 -5.46
N THR A 60 0.52 16.28 -5.77
CA THR A 60 0.40 17.72 -6.01
C THR A 60 -0.55 18.02 -7.17
N TYR A 61 -0.46 17.25 -8.26
CA TYR A 61 -1.33 17.39 -9.41
C TYR A 61 -2.79 17.11 -9.07
N VAL A 62 -3.09 15.98 -8.42
CA VAL A 62 -4.47 15.58 -8.10
C VAL A 62 -5.13 16.47 -7.04
N LEU A 63 -4.33 17.18 -6.23
CA LEU A 63 -4.81 18.17 -5.25
C LEU A 63 -4.94 19.58 -5.82
N SER A 64 -4.45 19.82 -7.05
CA SER A 64 -4.49 21.16 -7.65
C SER A 64 -5.90 21.56 -8.10
N ALA A 65 -6.10 22.87 -8.26
CA ALA A 65 -7.38 23.45 -8.69
C ALA A 65 -7.85 22.85 -10.02
N GLY A 66 -9.12 22.46 -10.11
CA GLY A 66 -9.74 21.82 -11.26
C GLY A 66 -9.58 20.30 -11.30
N TYR A 67 -8.61 19.72 -10.61
CA TYR A 67 -8.42 18.25 -10.56
C TYR A 67 -8.86 17.64 -9.23
N TYR A 68 -8.94 18.43 -8.18
CA TYR A 68 -9.36 17.98 -6.84
C TYR A 68 -10.71 17.27 -6.86
N ASP A 69 -11.73 17.88 -7.45
CA ASP A 69 -13.07 17.28 -7.52
C ASP A 69 -13.12 16.08 -8.48
N ALA A 70 -12.42 16.19 -9.61
CA ALA A 70 -12.44 15.17 -10.65
C ALA A 70 -11.73 13.87 -10.23
N TYR A 71 -10.65 13.98 -9.47
CA TYR A 71 -9.83 12.83 -9.07
C TYR A 71 -9.92 12.53 -7.57
N TYR A 72 -9.51 13.46 -6.70
CA TYR A 72 -9.38 13.18 -5.29
C TYR A 72 -10.72 12.91 -4.62
N LEU A 73 -11.73 13.76 -4.78
CA LEU A 73 -13.06 13.52 -4.20
C LEU A 73 -13.73 12.28 -4.78
N ARG A 74 -13.51 12.01 -6.06
CA ARG A 74 -14.03 10.79 -6.69
C ARG A 74 -13.38 9.53 -6.10
N ALA A 75 -12.07 9.55 -5.88
CA ALA A 75 -11.34 8.46 -5.23
C ALA A 75 -11.81 8.23 -3.79
N GLN A 76 -12.05 9.29 -3.02
CA GLN A 76 -12.62 9.20 -1.67
C GLN A 76 -14.03 8.59 -1.66
N LYS A 77 -14.88 8.91 -2.63
CA LYS A 77 -16.21 8.28 -2.79
C LYS A 77 -16.06 6.78 -3.09
N VAL A 78 -15.13 6.41 -3.97
CA VAL A 78 -14.82 4.99 -4.27
C VAL A 78 -14.30 4.27 -3.02
N ARG A 79 -13.43 4.89 -2.24
CA ARG A 79 -12.97 4.36 -0.95
C ARG A 79 -14.12 4.01 -0.02
N THR A 80 -15.11 4.90 0.09
CA THR A 80 -16.32 4.64 0.91
C THR A 80 -17.11 3.43 0.41
N LEU A 81 -17.19 3.22 -0.91
CA LEU A 81 -17.87 2.04 -1.48
C LEU A 81 -17.10 0.76 -1.16
N ILE A 82 -15.76 0.78 -1.27
CA ILE A 82 -14.91 -0.36 -0.93
C ILE A 82 -15.12 -0.75 0.54
N LYS A 83 -15.06 0.23 1.45
CA LYS A 83 -15.32 -0.03 2.87
C LYS A 83 -16.70 -0.65 3.09
N ARG A 84 -17.73 -0.12 2.45
CA ARG A 84 -19.10 -0.63 2.59
C ARG A 84 -19.25 -2.09 2.14
N ASP A 85 -18.51 -2.53 1.12
CA ASP A 85 -18.55 -3.93 0.68
C ASP A 85 -18.06 -4.87 1.78
N PHE A 86 -16.98 -4.52 2.49
CA PHE A 86 -16.52 -5.28 3.66
C PHE A 86 -17.50 -5.20 4.83
N ASP A 87 -18.02 -4.01 5.14
CA ASP A 87 -19.00 -3.83 6.22
C ASP A 87 -20.24 -4.71 5.99
N GLN A 88 -20.70 -4.85 4.75
CA GLN A 88 -21.82 -5.73 4.39
C GLN A 88 -21.48 -7.22 4.56
N ALA A 89 -20.28 -7.65 4.18
CA ALA A 89 -19.82 -9.02 4.37
C ALA A 89 -19.78 -9.39 5.87
N TYR A 90 -19.21 -8.51 6.69
CA TYR A 90 -19.16 -8.73 8.14
C TYR A 90 -20.54 -8.68 8.80
N ALA A 91 -21.43 -7.81 8.33
CA ALA A 91 -22.83 -7.78 8.81
C ALA A 91 -23.60 -9.05 8.44
N ALA A 92 -23.22 -9.74 7.37
CA ALA A 92 -23.78 -11.03 6.96
C ALA A 92 -23.22 -12.22 7.77
N GLY A 93 -22.35 -11.99 8.75
CA GLY A 93 -21.82 -13.03 9.64
C GLY A 93 -20.47 -13.61 9.21
N ILE A 94 -19.76 -12.97 8.29
CA ILE A 94 -18.39 -13.34 7.96
C ILE A 94 -17.46 -12.85 9.06
N ASP A 95 -16.59 -13.72 9.58
CA ASP A 95 -15.61 -13.35 10.63
C ASP A 95 -14.31 -12.81 10.06
N ALA A 96 -13.82 -13.39 8.96
CA ALA A 96 -12.65 -12.92 8.24
C ALA A 96 -12.76 -13.23 6.74
N VAL A 97 -12.07 -12.45 5.91
CA VAL A 97 -11.94 -12.70 4.48
C VAL A 97 -10.56 -13.24 4.18
N LEU A 98 -10.48 -14.37 3.48
CA LEU A 98 -9.23 -15.03 3.09
C LEU A 98 -8.94 -14.74 1.61
N THR A 99 -7.71 -14.28 1.31
CA THR A 99 -7.24 -14.02 -0.05
C THR A 99 -5.78 -14.45 -0.21
N PRO A 100 -5.25 -14.60 -1.43
CA PRO A 100 -3.80 -14.59 -1.63
C PRO A 100 -3.21 -13.28 -1.08
N ALA A 101 -1.98 -13.33 -0.57
CA ALA A 101 -1.27 -12.11 -0.14
C ALA A 101 -0.74 -11.32 -1.34
N THR A 102 -0.26 -12.03 -2.37
CA THR A 102 0.27 -11.48 -3.63
C THR A 102 -0.22 -12.30 -4.82
N PRO A 103 -0.21 -11.74 -6.06
CA PRO A 103 -0.64 -12.46 -7.26
C PRO A 103 0.27 -13.65 -7.64
N SER A 104 1.53 -13.61 -7.22
CA SER A 104 2.55 -14.63 -7.53
C SER A 104 3.55 -14.75 -6.40
N ALA A 105 4.42 -15.76 -6.48
CA ALA A 105 5.65 -15.80 -5.71
C ALA A 105 6.62 -14.67 -6.09
N ALA A 106 7.74 -14.55 -5.38
CA ALA A 106 8.77 -13.56 -5.66
C ALA A 106 9.28 -13.68 -7.10
N PHE A 107 9.53 -12.56 -7.76
CA PHE A 107 10.20 -12.48 -9.05
C PHE A 107 11.72 -12.34 -8.87
N GLY A 108 12.50 -12.61 -9.93
CA GLY A 108 13.96 -12.52 -9.89
C GLY A 108 14.47 -11.10 -9.63
N ILE A 109 15.64 -11.00 -8.99
CA ILE A 109 16.30 -9.71 -8.74
C ILE A 109 16.61 -9.03 -10.08
N GLY A 110 16.11 -7.81 -10.26
CA GLY A 110 16.28 -7.03 -11.48
C GLY A 110 15.29 -7.36 -12.62
N GLU A 111 14.52 -8.44 -12.51
CA GLU A 111 13.56 -8.86 -13.55
C GLU A 111 12.52 -7.77 -13.87
N LYS A 112 12.08 -7.03 -12.87
CA LYS A 112 11.11 -5.93 -13.02
C LYS A 112 11.76 -4.54 -13.10
N GLY A 113 13.08 -4.45 -13.15
CA GLY A 113 13.79 -3.17 -13.12
C GLY A 113 13.51 -2.24 -14.32
N SER A 114 13.10 -2.81 -15.47
CA SER A 114 12.69 -2.07 -16.68
C SER A 114 11.19 -2.16 -16.96
N ALA A 115 10.39 -2.78 -16.08
CA ALA A 115 8.96 -2.94 -16.27
C ALA A 115 8.22 -1.59 -16.14
N ASP A 116 7.07 -1.51 -16.78
CA ASP A 116 6.13 -0.40 -16.58
C ASP A 116 5.79 -0.31 -15.08
N PRO A 117 5.89 0.88 -14.45
CA PRO A 117 5.48 1.06 -13.05
C PRO A 117 4.10 0.51 -12.73
N VAL A 118 3.17 0.50 -13.69
CA VAL A 118 1.82 -0.06 -13.52
C VAL A 118 1.86 -1.58 -13.30
N GLU A 119 2.78 -2.31 -13.93
CA GLU A 119 2.95 -3.76 -13.68
C GLU A 119 3.41 -4.04 -12.25
N MET A 120 4.30 -3.21 -11.71
CA MET A 120 4.71 -3.31 -10.31
C MET A 120 3.54 -3.05 -9.36
N TYR A 121 2.70 -2.09 -9.68
CA TYR A 121 1.53 -1.74 -8.87
C TYR A 121 0.46 -2.84 -8.84
N LEU A 122 0.40 -3.71 -9.84
CA LEU A 122 -0.52 -4.86 -9.83
C LEU A 122 -0.19 -5.90 -8.74
N ASN A 123 1.02 -5.90 -8.19
CA ASN A 123 1.35 -6.75 -7.06
C ASN A 123 0.55 -6.39 -5.79
N ASP A 124 0.05 -5.18 -5.69
CA ASP A 124 -0.71 -4.67 -4.54
C ASP A 124 -2.22 -4.95 -4.62
N ILE A 125 -2.68 -5.67 -5.66
CA ILE A 125 -4.12 -5.81 -5.98
C ILE A 125 -4.94 -6.39 -4.82
N PHE A 126 -4.35 -7.29 -4.00
CA PHE A 126 -5.03 -7.91 -2.86
C PHE A 126 -4.90 -7.10 -1.57
N THR A 127 -3.83 -6.31 -1.41
CA THR A 127 -3.55 -5.58 -0.17
C THR A 127 -4.17 -4.18 -0.16
N VAL A 128 -4.29 -3.55 -1.33
CA VAL A 128 -4.82 -2.18 -1.48
C VAL A 128 -6.25 -2.03 -0.93
N THR A 129 -7.12 -3.03 -1.12
CA THR A 129 -8.50 -2.96 -0.65
C THR A 129 -8.60 -2.88 0.86
N VAL A 130 -7.72 -3.59 1.58
CA VAL A 130 -7.61 -3.59 3.04
C VAL A 130 -7.23 -2.20 3.55
N ASN A 131 -6.18 -1.62 2.95
CA ASN A 131 -5.72 -0.26 3.27
C ASN A 131 -6.81 0.78 3.01
N MET A 132 -7.50 0.68 1.86
CA MET A 132 -8.58 1.61 1.51
C MET A 132 -9.78 1.51 2.44
N ALA A 133 -10.11 0.31 2.92
CA ALA A 133 -11.20 0.07 3.87
C ALA A 133 -10.82 0.41 5.32
N GLY A 134 -9.52 0.53 5.64
CA GLY A 134 -9.04 0.78 6.99
C GLY A 134 -9.27 -0.41 7.92
N LEU A 135 -8.96 -1.62 7.42
CA LEU A 135 -9.17 -2.88 8.12
C LEU A 135 -7.83 -3.49 8.56
N PRO A 136 -7.80 -4.25 9.64
CA PRO A 136 -6.65 -5.05 10.01
C PRO A 136 -6.48 -6.21 9.03
N GLY A 137 -5.23 -6.56 8.75
CA GLY A 137 -4.88 -7.70 7.91
C GLY A 137 -3.59 -8.36 8.39
N ILE A 138 -3.53 -9.67 8.26
CA ILE A 138 -2.33 -10.46 8.52
C ILE A 138 -2.01 -11.32 7.29
N ALA A 139 -0.74 -11.40 6.93
CA ALA A 139 -0.26 -12.34 5.94
C ALA A 139 0.53 -13.45 6.63
N VAL A 140 0.21 -14.70 6.30
CA VAL A 140 0.86 -15.89 6.85
C VAL A 140 1.40 -16.77 5.75
N PRO A 141 2.54 -17.47 5.95
CA PRO A 141 3.02 -18.48 5.02
C PRO A 141 1.99 -19.59 4.86
N ALA A 142 1.74 -20.03 3.62
CA ALA A 142 0.70 -21.01 3.33
C ALA A 142 1.15 -22.16 2.41
N GLY A 143 2.35 -22.08 1.86
CA GLY A 143 2.89 -23.10 0.97
C GLY A 143 4.09 -22.63 0.18
N LEU A 144 4.53 -23.49 -0.73
CA LEU A 144 5.58 -23.19 -1.71
C LEU A 144 5.01 -23.34 -3.12
N ASP A 145 5.55 -22.61 -4.06
CA ASP A 145 5.27 -22.81 -5.47
C ASP A 145 6.08 -24.00 -6.04
N SER A 146 5.95 -24.26 -7.35
CA SER A 146 6.68 -25.32 -8.03
C SER A 146 8.21 -25.14 -8.08
N GLN A 147 8.69 -23.95 -7.75
CA GLN A 147 10.12 -23.60 -7.70
C GLN A 147 10.67 -23.58 -6.26
N GLY A 148 9.82 -23.84 -5.27
CA GLY A 148 10.18 -23.80 -3.86
C GLY A 148 10.11 -22.37 -3.25
N LEU A 149 9.53 -21.40 -3.95
CA LEU A 149 9.37 -20.05 -3.42
C LEU A 149 8.12 -19.94 -2.53
N PRO A 150 8.19 -19.19 -1.40
CA PRO A 150 7.07 -19.11 -0.47
C PRO A 150 5.87 -18.37 -1.07
N LEU A 151 4.68 -18.90 -0.75
CA LEU A 151 3.38 -18.32 -1.04
C LEU A 151 2.70 -17.92 0.27
N GLY A 152 2.04 -16.77 0.28
CA GLY A 152 1.32 -16.25 1.44
C GLY A 152 -0.18 -16.18 1.22
N LEU A 153 -0.94 -16.43 2.30
CA LEU A 153 -2.36 -16.10 2.40
C LEU A 153 -2.54 -14.88 3.28
N GLN A 154 -3.52 -14.04 2.94
CA GLN A 154 -3.91 -12.87 3.70
C GLN A 154 -5.28 -13.10 4.32
N LEU A 155 -5.38 -12.82 5.62
CA LEU A 155 -6.64 -12.72 6.34
C LEU A 155 -6.96 -11.24 6.59
N ILE A 156 -8.21 -10.85 6.35
CA ILE A 156 -8.70 -9.49 6.56
C ILE A 156 -9.81 -9.57 7.60
N GLY A 157 -9.67 -8.85 8.70
CA GLY A 157 -10.57 -8.89 9.86
C GLY A 157 -11.50 -7.68 9.95
N ARG A 158 -12.39 -7.75 10.93
CA ARG A 158 -13.23 -6.62 11.34
C ARG A 158 -12.35 -5.51 11.95
N PRO A 159 -12.79 -4.25 11.92
CA PRO A 159 -12.05 -3.17 12.58
C PRO A 159 -11.76 -3.50 14.04
N PHE A 160 -10.50 -3.37 14.46
CA PHE A 160 -10.02 -3.61 15.84
C PHE A 160 -10.16 -5.06 16.34
N ASP A 161 -10.26 -6.04 15.44
CA ASP A 161 -10.38 -7.47 15.77
C ASP A 161 -9.14 -8.26 15.32
N GLU A 162 -7.97 -7.78 15.71
CA GLU A 162 -6.68 -8.43 15.43
C GLU A 162 -6.55 -9.79 16.13
N GLU A 163 -7.23 -9.99 17.26
CA GLU A 163 -7.21 -11.26 18.00
C GLU A 163 -7.77 -12.42 17.16
N THR A 164 -8.89 -12.20 16.48
CA THR A 164 -9.46 -13.17 15.54
C THR A 164 -8.48 -13.49 14.42
N LEU A 165 -7.78 -12.47 13.89
CA LEU A 165 -6.79 -12.67 12.83
C LEU A 165 -5.59 -13.49 13.31
N PHE A 166 -5.06 -13.25 14.50
CA PHE A 166 -3.97 -14.06 15.07
C PHE A 166 -4.40 -15.51 15.26
N SER A 167 -5.61 -15.74 15.80
CA SER A 167 -6.14 -17.07 16.00
C SER A 167 -6.29 -17.86 14.71
N LEU A 168 -6.88 -17.24 13.67
CA LEU A 168 -7.03 -17.85 12.36
C LEU A 168 -5.69 -18.02 11.62
N GLY A 169 -4.80 -17.04 11.75
CA GLY A 169 -3.45 -17.08 11.20
C GLY A 169 -2.65 -18.26 11.75
N GLN A 170 -2.73 -18.50 13.05
CA GLN A 170 -2.08 -19.66 13.70
C GLN A 170 -2.58 -20.98 13.12
N VAL A 171 -3.90 -21.12 12.90
CA VAL A 171 -4.47 -22.34 12.29
C VAL A 171 -3.93 -22.58 10.88
N ILE A 172 -3.80 -21.51 10.05
CA ILE A 172 -3.23 -21.64 8.71
C ILE A 172 -1.76 -22.01 8.77
N GLU A 173 -0.99 -21.38 9.65
CA GLU A 173 0.44 -21.62 9.83
C GLU A 173 0.71 -23.06 10.30
N ASP A 174 -0.08 -23.55 11.26
CA ASP A 174 0.00 -24.93 11.73
C ASP A 174 -0.36 -25.94 10.63
N ALA A 175 -1.36 -25.66 9.81
CA ALA A 175 -1.77 -26.50 8.68
C ALA A 175 -0.75 -26.49 7.54
N ALA A 176 -0.11 -25.37 7.27
CA ALA A 176 0.93 -25.23 6.25
C ALA A 176 2.25 -25.92 6.63
N GLY A 177 2.50 -26.03 7.94
CA GLY A 177 3.72 -26.62 8.48
C GLY A 177 4.94 -25.70 8.39
N ARG A 178 6.10 -26.20 8.80
CA ARG A 178 7.36 -25.45 8.72
C ARG A 178 7.98 -25.66 7.35
N PHE A 179 8.28 -24.55 6.68
CA PHE A 179 9.05 -24.57 5.45
C PHE A 179 10.56 -24.65 5.77
N PRO A 180 11.34 -25.43 5.02
CA PRO A 180 12.80 -25.40 5.17
C PRO A 180 13.29 -24.00 4.81
N VAL A 181 14.10 -23.44 5.71
CA VAL A 181 14.81 -22.15 5.52
C VAL A 181 16.10 -22.45 4.78
#